data_0735304213671ff49f7a832ee954ab31
#
_entry.id   0735304213671ff49f7a832ee954ab31
#
_cell.length_a   1.000
_cell.length_b   1.000
_cell.length_c   1.000
_cell.angle_alpha   90.00
_cell.angle_beta   90.00
_cell.angle_gamma   90.00
#
_symmetry.space_group_name_H-M   'P 1'
#
loop_
_entity.id
_entity.type
_entity.pdbx_description
1 polymer ?
#
loop_
_entity_poly.entity_id
_entity_poly.type
_entity_poly.pdbx_seq_one_letter_code
_entity_poly.pdbx_strand_id
1 'polypeptide(L)'
;SDGISFVLVVMATFAMSEALTIIIKGNDPSKAAKQISLTDLGSIKVNKEETKQMAATIPRSSILGFIIGVLPGAGATIASFLAYGMERNFVKNEEKEKFGKGSVQGLSAPETANNAACSGSFVPLLTLGIPGSGTTAVMLGALLGFGIQPGPRLYQTNPDIFWSVIMSMYIGMVVLLILNLPLIPYIARILAVPRTFLIPMILFFSVTGIYLMSFNNFDIYLMIGIAVVATILRLYDFPMPPL
;
A
#
# COMPACT_ATOMS: atom_id res chain seq x y z
N SER A 1 -9.42 13.92 20.74
CA SER A 1 -8.03 13.70 20.24
C SER A 1 -8.07 12.45 19.37
N ASP A 2 -7.79 12.63 18.10
CA ASP A 2 -7.95 11.56 17.10
C ASP A 2 -6.79 10.57 17.08
N GLY A 3 -5.95 10.55 18.10
CA GLY A 3 -4.78 9.69 18.19
C GLY A 3 -3.66 10.09 17.22
N ILE A 4 -2.61 9.25 17.16
CA ILE A 4 -1.51 9.42 16.21
C ILE A 4 -1.90 8.74 14.90
N SER A 5 -1.81 9.47 13.78
CA SER A 5 -2.10 8.91 12.46
C SER A 5 -1.11 7.79 12.11
N PHE A 6 -1.63 6.64 11.66
CA PHE A 6 -0.80 5.54 11.16
C PHE A 6 0.13 5.99 10.02
N VAL A 7 -0.38 6.83 9.12
CA VAL A 7 0.42 7.36 8.00
C VAL A 7 1.61 8.17 8.51
N LEU A 8 1.43 8.97 9.56
CA LEU A 8 2.52 9.74 10.19
C LEU A 8 3.63 8.80 10.70
N VAL A 9 3.27 7.73 11.42
CA VAL A 9 4.24 6.76 11.95
C VAL A 9 4.99 6.07 10.82
N VAL A 10 4.29 5.62 9.77
CA VAL A 10 4.90 4.97 8.61
C VAL A 10 5.84 5.92 7.87
N MET A 11 5.42 7.15 7.62
CA MET A 11 6.27 8.16 6.97
C MET A 11 7.53 8.47 7.79
N ALA A 12 7.41 8.57 9.10
CA ALA A 12 8.53 8.80 9.99
C ALA A 12 9.51 7.61 10.01
N THR A 13 8.98 6.39 10.19
CA THR A 13 9.81 5.20 10.41
C THR A 13 10.42 4.63 9.12
N PHE A 14 9.78 4.77 7.97
CA PHE A 14 10.29 4.22 6.72
C PHE A 14 10.88 5.28 5.79
N ALA A 15 10.14 6.34 5.48
CA ALA A 15 10.61 7.33 4.50
C ALA A 15 11.67 8.27 5.11
N MET A 16 11.31 8.96 6.19
CA MET A 16 12.16 10.01 6.77
C MET A 16 13.38 9.42 7.47
N SER A 17 13.22 8.33 8.23
CA SER A 17 14.35 7.67 8.89
C SER A 17 15.34 7.07 7.91
N GLU A 18 14.88 6.52 6.77
CA GLU A 18 15.75 6.04 5.71
C GLU A 18 16.56 7.18 5.10
N ALA A 19 15.88 8.29 4.75
CA ALA A 19 16.54 9.47 4.22
C ALA A 19 17.61 10.01 5.18
N LEU A 20 17.30 10.14 6.48
CA LEU A 20 18.25 10.57 7.52
C LEU A 20 19.41 9.57 7.68
N THR A 21 19.13 8.27 7.65
CA THR A 21 20.16 7.23 7.75
C THR A 21 21.16 7.33 6.59
N ILE A 22 20.65 7.55 5.36
CA ILE A 22 21.50 7.74 4.18
C ILE A 22 22.37 9.01 4.30
N ILE A 23 21.81 10.09 4.86
CA ILE A 23 22.58 11.33 5.10
C ILE A 23 23.69 11.10 6.12
N ILE A 24 23.40 10.39 7.23
CA ILE A 24 24.35 10.16 8.32
C ILE A 24 25.47 9.18 7.91
N LYS A 25 25.10 8.06 7.28
CA LYS A 25 26.06 7.03 6.84
C LYS A 25 26.92 7.51 5.65
N GLY A 26 26.54 8.61 5.03
CA GLY A 26 27.19 9.14 3.83
C GLY A 26 26.93 8.27 2.59
N ASN A 27 27.32 8.77 1.45
CA ASN A 27 27.37 7.98 0.22
C ASN A 27 28.61 7.09 0.28
N ASP A 28 28.52 5.94 0.96
CA ASP A 28 29.52 4.89 0.77
C ASP A 28 29.33 4.30 -0.63
N PRO A 29 30.24 4.55 -1.58
CA PRO A 29 30.08 4.06 -2.95
C PRO A 29 30.04 2.52 -3.02
N SER A 30 30.57 1.83 -1.99
CA SER A 30 30.59 0.36 -1.91
C SER A 30 29.27 -0.21 -1.43
N LYS A 31 28.45 0.59 -0.72
CA LYS A 31 27.10 0.27 -0.24
C LYS A 31 26.01 1.08 -0.95
N ALA A 32 26.39 1.91 -1.92
CA ALA A 32 25.40 2.48 -2.83
C ALA A 32 24.63 1.30 -3.40
N ALA A 33 23.35 1.17 -3.01
CA ALA A 33 22.48 0.19 -3.67
C ALA A 33 22.72 0.40 -5.16
N LYS A 34 23.25 -0.64 -5.82
CA LYS A 34 23.59 -0.66 -7.23
C LYS A 34 22.52 0.16 -7.92
N GLN A 35 22.88 1.29 -8.52
CA GLN A 35 21.88 2.08 -9.24
C GLN A 35 21.21 1.10 -10.16
N ILE A 36 19.92 0.87 -9.92
CA ILE A 36 19.15 -0.08 -10.73
C ILE A 36 19.20 0.50 -12.14
N SER A 37 20.07 -0.08 -12.97
CA SER A 37 20.07 0.26 -14.38
C SER A 37 18.73 -0.17 -14.95
N LEU A 38 18.18 0.59 -15.87
CA LEU A 38 16.96 0.19 -16.58
C LEU A 38 17.12 -1.16 -17.28
N THR A 39 18.37 -1.57 -17.55
CA THR A 39 18.74 -2.89 -18.07
C THR A 39 18.63 -4.00 -17.01
N ASP A 40 18.65 -3.66 -15.71
CA ASP A 40 18.51 -4.60 -14.60
C ASP A 40 17.03 -4.86 -14.26
N LEU A 41 16.11 -4.05 -14.82
CA LEU A 41 14.68 -4.35 -14.77
C LEU A 41 14.45 -5.58 -15.64
N GLY A 42 14.22 -6.71 -15.01
CA GLY A 42 13.93 -7.97 -15.69
C GLY A 42 12.69 -7.89 -16.60
N SER A 43 12.36 -8.99 -17.21
CA SER A 43 11.15 -9.08 -18.04
C SER A 43 9.90 -8.80 -17.21
N ILE A 44 9.02 -7.92 -17.71
CA ILE A 44 7.67 -7.70 -17.13
C ILE A 44 6.79 -8.96 -17.31
N LYS A 45 7.20 -9.88 -18.18
CA LYS A 45 6.45 -11.12 -18.42
C LYS A 45 6.70 -12.10 -17.31
N VAL A 46 5.63 -12.46 -16.63
CA VAL A 46 5.61 -13.55 -15.63
C VAL A 46 5.91 -14.88 -16.35
N ASN A 47 6.82 -15.65 -15.83
CA ASN A 47 7.14 -16.98 -16.36
C ASN A 47 6.16 -18.06 -15.85
N LYS A 48 6.21 -19.28 -16.43
CA LYS A 48 5.30 -20.37 -16.06
C LYS A 48 5.47 -20.81 -14.61
N GLU A 49 6.69 -20.78 -14.09
CA GLU A 49 6.97 -21.18 -12.71
C GLU A 49 6.42 -20.15 -11.71
N GLU A 50 6.62 -18.88 -11.96
CA GLU A 50 6.04 -17.79 -11.18
C GLU A 50 4.51 -17.85 -11.19
N THR A 51 3.90 -18.11 -12.36
CA THR A 51 2.44 -18.29 -12.49
C THR A 51 1.96 -19.43 -11.61
N LYS A 52 2.67 -20.56 -11.59
CA LYS A 52 2.34 -21.72 -10.75
C LYS A 52 2.46 -21.41 -9.26
N GLN A 53 3.49 -20.65 -8.87
CA GLN A 53 3.66 -20.20 -7.48
C GLN A 53 2.50 -19.27 -7.05
N MET A 54 2.06 -18.37 -7.92
CA MET A 54 0.96 -17.46 -7.63
C MET A 54 -0.43 -18.12 -7.65
N ALA A 55 -0.59 -19.22 -8.39
CA ALA A 55 -1.90 -19.86 -8.63
C ALA A 55 -2.66 -20.24 -7.36
N ALA A 56 -1.96 -20.61 -6.29
CA ALA A 56 -2.57 -20.93 -5.00
C ALA A 56 -2.58 -19.70 -4.04
N THR A 57 -1.59 -18.82 -4.17
CA THR A 57 -1.44 -17.62 -3.35
C THR A 57 -2.57 -16.61 -3.63
N ILE A 58 -2.86 -16.35 -4.91
CA ILE A 58 -3.88 -15.38 -5.31
C ILE A 58 -5.27 -15.71 -4.73
N PRO A 59 -5.84 -16.91 -4.90
CA PRO A 59 -7.15 -17.22 -4.34
C PRO A 59 -7.21 -17.10 -2.81
N ARG A 60 -6.20 -17.61 -2.10
CA ARG A 60 -6.15 -17.51 -0.63
C ARG A 60 -6.11 -16.07 -0.15
N SER A 61 -5.23 -15.28 -0.74
CA SER A 61 -5.08 -13.87 -0.39
C SER A 61 -6.27 -13.02 -0.81
N SER A 62 -6.94 -13.36 -1.92
CA SER A 62 -8.19 -12.70 -2.33
C SER A 62 -9.30 -12.92 -1.31
N ILE A 63 -9.50 -14.16 -0.85
CA ILE A 63 -10.53 -14.48 0.13
C ILE A 63 -10.25 -13.76 1.45
N LEU A 64 -9.01 -13.87 1.95
CA LEU A 64 -8.61 -13.19 3.19
C LEU A 64 -8.79 -11.67 3.07
N GLY A 65 -8.26 -11.08 1.99
CA GLY A 65 -8.35 -9.65 1.76
C GLY A 65 -9.79 -9.16 1.67
N PHE A 66 -10.64 -9.87 0.94
CA PHE A 66 -12.05 -9.51 0.83
C PHE A 66 -12.76 -9.54 2.20
N ILE A 67 -12.56 -10.60 2.99
CA ILE A 67 -13.16 -10.71 4.33
C ILE A 67 -12.71 -9.55 5.23
N ILE A 68 -11.41 -9.25 5.25
CA ILE A 68 -10.88 -8.13 6.04
C ILE A 68 -11.42 -6.80 5.51
N GLY A 69 -11.55 -6.63 4.20
CA GLY A 69 -12.12 -5.42 3.59
C GLY A 69 -13.56 -5.15 3.95
N VAL A 70 -14.38 -6.20 4.16
CA VAL A 70 -15.77 -6.07 4.62
C VAL A 70 -15.86 -5.53 6.05
N LEU A 71 -14.79 -5.67 6.86
CA LEU A 71 -14.77 -5.16 8.23
C LEU A 71 -14.48 -3.65 8.23
N PRO A 72 -15.42 -2.79 8.66
CA PRO A 72 -15.20 -1.35 8.71
C PRO A 72 -13.97 -1.00 9.57
N GLY A 73 -13.09 -0.17 9.02
CA GLY A 73 -11.90 0.31 9.73
C GLY A 73 -10.66 -0.60 9.67
N ALA A 74 -10.79 -1.87 9.24
CA ALA A 74 -9.63 -2.76 9.10
C ALA A 74 -8.71 -2.31 7.96
N GLY A 75 -9.28 -1.94 6.82
CA GLY A 75 -8.55 -1.38 5.68
C GLY A 75 -7.66 -2.38 4.94
N ALA A 76 -7.23 -1.95 3.76
CA ALA A 76 -6.39 -2.77 2.87
C ALA A 76 -4.98 -3.04 3.44
N THR A 77 -4.47 -2.14 4.25
CA THR A 77 -3.14 -2.28 4.87
C THR A 77 -3.08 -3.49 5.81
N ILE A 78 -4.07 -3.64 6.70
CA ILE A 78 -4.15 -4.80 7.61
C ILE A 78 -4.29 -6.09 6.80
N ALA A 79 -5.12 -6.09 5.76
CA ALA A 79 -5.28 -7.22 4.87
C ALA A 79 -3.95 -7.65 4.21
N SER A 80 -3.15 -6.68 3.76
CA SER A 80 -1.84 -6.93 3.16
C SER A 80 -0.87 -7.61 4.13
N PHE A 81 -0.75 -7.10 5.35
CA PHE A 81 0.13 -7.68 6.36
C PHE A 81 -0.31 -9.08 6.78
N LEU A 82 -1.60 -9.29 6.99
CA LEU A 82 -2.15 -10.60 7.34
C LEU A 82 -1.93 -11.61 6.21
N ALA A 83 -2.12 -11.21 4.95
CA ALA A 83 -1.89 -12.08 3.80
C ALA A 83 -0.41 -12.44 3.65
N TYR A 84 0.50 -11.48 3.85
CA TYR A 84 1.94 -11.75 3.86
C TYR A 84 2.32 -12.77 4.94
N GLY A 85 1.86 -12.56 6.17
CA GLY A 85 2.12 -13.46 7.30
C GLY A 85 1.51 -14.85 7.09
N MET A 86 0.27 -14.90 6.61
CA MET A 86 -0.41 -16.15 6.26
C MET A 86 0.36 -16.93 5.20
N GLU A 87 0.69 -16.30 4.07
CA GLU A 87 1.37 -16.97 2.96
C GLU A 87 2.75 -17.49 3.37
N ARG A 88 3.50 -16.71 4.14
CA ARG A 88 4.79 -17.14 4.69
C ARG A 88 4.68 -18.41 5.52
N ASN A 89 3.54 -18.69 6.16
CA ASN A 89 3.31 -19.91 6.92
C ASN A 89 2.91 -21.10 6.04
N PHE A 90 2.29 -20.85 4.88
CA PHE A 90 1.86 -21.90 3.96
C PHE A 90 2.96 -22.38 3.02
N VAL A 91 3.97 -21.57 2.73
CA VAL A 91 5.06 -21.95 1.84
C VAL A 91 6.07 -22.87 2.53
N LYS A 92 6.78 -23.67 1.73
CA LYS A 92 7.85 -24.53 2.21
C LYS A 92 9.02 -23.73 2.81
N ASN A 93 9.80 -24.34 3.69
CA ASN A 93 10.88 -23.65 4.40
C ASN A 93 11.89 -22.96 3.47
N GLU A 94 12.24 -23.58 2.34
CA GLU A 94 13.14 -23.01 1.33
C GLU A 94 12.61 -21.71 0.73
N GLU A 95 11.29 -21.62 0.53
CA GLU A 95 10.65 -20.40 0.03
C GLU A 95 10.47 -19.34 1.12
N LYS A 96 10.34 -19.75 2.39
CA LYS A 96 10.26 -18.80 3.52
C LYS A 96 11.46 -17.87 3.62
N GLU A 97 12.65 -18.38 3.30
CA GLU A 97 13.88 -17.60 3.35
C GLU A 97 13.97 -16.52 2.26
N LYS A 98 13.17 -16.66 1.19
CA LYS A 98 13.08 -15.69 0.11
C LYS A 98 12.15 -14.52 0.43
N PHE A 99 11.30 -14.64 1.46
CA PHE A 99 10.42 -13.56 1.87
C PHE A 99 11.25 -12.34 2.32
N GLY A 100 10.94 -11.16 1.77
CA GLY A 100 11.75 -9.96 1.91
C GLY A 100 13.03 -9.91 1.05
N LYS A 101 13.29 -10.97 0.26
CA LYS A 101 14.48 -11.09 -0.62
C LYS A 101 14.11 -11.42 -2.07
N GLY A 102 12.90 -11.07 -2.51
CA GLY A 102 12.43 -11.29 -3.87
C GLY A 102 11.51 -12.51 -4.05
N SER A 103 10.79 -12.94 -3.01
CA SER A 103 9.76 -13.97 -3.14
C SER A 103 8.58 -13.48 -3.98
N VAL A 104 8.22 -14.23 -5.02
CA VAL A 104 7.03 -13.97 -5.86
C VAL A 104 5.76 -14.08 -5.02
N GLN A 105 5.66 -15.09 -4.16
CA GLN A 105 4.53 -15.30 -3.26
C GLN A 105 4.48 -14.23 -2.18
N GLY A 106 5.66 -13.82 -1.67
CA GLY A 106 5.79 -12.74 -0.69
C GLY A 106 5.36 -11.37 -1.23
N LEU A 107 5.39 -11.18 -2.55
CA LEU A 107 4.88 -9.98 -3.21
C LEU A 107 3.40 -10.13 -3.59
N SER A 108 3.02 -11.25 -4.22
CA SER A 108 1.67 -11.43 -4.74
C SER A 108 0.61 -11.54 -3.64
N ALA A 109 0.93 -12.08 -2.47
CA ALA A 109 -0.02 -12.23 -1.38
C ALA A 109 -0.54 -10.88 -0.84
N PRO A 110 0.31 -9.96 -0.38
CA PRO A 110 -0.15 -8.67 0.13
C PRO A 110 -0.82 -7.81 -0.94
N GLU A 111 -0.31 -7.80 -2.17
CA GLU A 111 -0.89 -7.03 -3.27
C GLU A 111 -2.29 -7.53 -3.65
N THR A 112 -2.45 -8.85 -3.72
CA THR A 112 -3.77 -9.44 -3.99
C THR A 112 -4.76 -9.14 -2.86
N ALA A 113 -4.33 -9.28 -1.61
CA ALA A 113 -5.20 -8.99 -0.46
C ALA A 113 -5.57 -7.51 -0.38
N ASN A 114 -4.64 -6.61 -0.72
CA ASN A 114 -4.91 -5.17 -0.82
C ASN A 114 -6.05 -4.88 -1.78
N ASN A 115 -5.94 -5.36 -3.02
CA ASN A 115 -6.96 -5.17 -4.05
C ASN A 115 -8.30 -5.79 -3.66
N ALA A 116 -8.28 -6.99 -3.09
CA ALA A 116 -9.49 -7.66 -2.63
C ALA A 116 -10.16 -6.92 -1.45
N ALA A 117 -9.37 -6.37 -0.52
CA ALA A 117 -9.89 -5.58 0.60
C ALA A 117 -10.51 -4.25 0.13
N CYS A 118 -9.91 -3.61 -0.88
CA CYS A 118 -10.52 -2.44 -1.50
C CYS A 118 -11.92 -2.77 -2.05
N SER A 119 -12.06 -3.89 -2.75
CA SER A 119 -13.36 -4.35 -3.25
C SER A 119 -14.31 -4.71 -2.10
N GLY A 120 -13.81 -5.40 -1.07
CA GLY A 120 -14.60 -5.76 0.12
C GLY A 120 -15.16 -4.55 0.87
N SER A 121 -14.45 -3.43 0.90
CA SER A 121 -14.87 -2.21 1.61
C SER A 121 -16.10 -1.52 0.99
N PHE A 122 -16.47 -1.86 -0.25
CA PHE A 122 -17.73 -1.41 -0.87
C PHE A 122 -18.96 -2.13 -0.32
N VAL A 123 -18.80 -3.33 0.23
CA VAL A 123 -19.93 -4.06 0.82
C VAL A 123 -20.58 -3.26 1.96
N PRO A 124 -19.88 -2.91 3.05
CA PRO A 124 -20.47 -2.10 4.11
C PRO A 124 -20.87 -0.70 3.64
N LEU A 125 -20.15 -0.10 2.70
CA LEU A 125 -20.52 1.19 2.13
C LEU A 125 -21.90 1.14 1.47
N LEU A 126 -22.10 0.23 0.54
CA LEU A 126 -23.34 0.18 -0.27
C LEU A 126 -24.51 -0.41 0.50
N THR A 127 -24.27 -1.35 1.42
CA THR A 127 -25.34 -2.06 2.14
C THR A 127 -25.72 -1.42 3.48
N LEU A 128 -24.76 -0.80 4.17
CA LEU A 128 -24.99 -0.20 5.50
C LEU A 128 -24.79 1.32 5.52
N GLY A 129 -24.20 1.88 4.46
CA GLY A 129 -23.81 3.30 4.46
C GLY A 129 -22.60 3.60 5.37
N ILE A 130 -21.79 2.58 5.70
CA ILE A 130 -20.63 2.70 6.59
C ILE A 130 -19.36 2.57 5.75
N PRO A 131 -18.51 3.61 5.68
CA PRO A 131 -17.27 3.54 4.92
C PRO A 131 -16.26 2.62 5.61
N GLY A 132 -15.67 1.68 4.86
CA GLY A 132 -14.63 0.77 5.36
C GLY A 132 -13.20 1.30 5.24
N SER A 133 -13.01 2.40 4.51
CA SER A 133 -11.69 3.00 4.24
C SER A 133 -11.83 4.50 3.94
N GLY A 134 -10.70 5.23 3.93
CA GLY A 134 -10.70 6.64 3.54
C GLY A 134 -11.27 6.87 2.14
N THR A 135 -10.95 6.02 1.19
CA THR A 135 -11.48 6.09 -0.20
C THR A 135 -13.00 5.91 -0.23
N THR A 136 -13.51 4.92 0.51
CA THR A 136 -14.97 4.71 0.59
C THR A 136 -15.68 5.81 1.38
N ALA A 137 -14.99 6.49 2.31
CA ALA A 137 -15.52 7.69 2.99
C ALA A 137 -15.71 8.87 2.02
N VAL A 138 -14.73 9.12 1.15
CA VAL A 138 -14.86 10.13 0.09
C VAL A 138 -16.00 9.76 -0.86
N MET A 139 -16.12 8.50 -1.23
CA MET A 139 -17.21 8.02 -2.09
C MET A 139 -18.57 8.17 -1.43
N LEU A 140 -18.67 7.90 -0.13
CA LEU A 140 -19.89 8.17 0.65
C LEU A 140 -20.28 9.64 0.55
N GLY A 141 -19.31 10.54 0.76
CA GLY A 141 -19.55 11.99 0.63
C GLY A 141 -20.03 12.39 -0.77
N ALA A 142 -19.46 11.81 -1.81
CA ALA A 142 -19.89 12.06 -3.19
C ALA A 142 -21.32 11.54 -3.44
N LEU A 143 -21.65 10.34 -3.00
CA LEU A 143 -23.03 9.80 -3.14
C LEU A 143 -24.05 10.68 -2.43
N LEU A 144 -23.75 11.07 -1.18
CA LEU A 144 -24.62 11.99 -0.43
C LEU A 144 -24.76 13.35 -1.12
N GLY A 145 -23.68 13.87 -1.72
CA GLY A 145 -23.71 15.11 -2.51
C GLY A 145 -24.61 15.04 -3.75
N PHE A 146 -24.77 13.87 -4.33
CA PHE A 146 -25.73 13.60 -5.41
C PHE A 146 -27.13 13.27 -4.90
N GLY A 147 -27.40 13.35 -3.61
CA GLY A 147 -28.69 13.02 -3.01
C GLY A 147 -28.96 11.50 -2.93
N ILE A 148 -27.90 10.67 -3.10
CA ILE A 148 -27.99 9.22 -3.03
C ILE A 148 -27.56 8.78 -1.64
N GLN A 149 -28.46 8.12 -0.90
CA GLN A 149 -28.19 7.65 0.44
C GLN A 149 -27.82 6.16 0.40
N PRO A 150 -26.53 5.79 0.58
CA PRO A 150 -26.14 4.38 0.70
C PRO A 150 -26.75 3.75 1.96
N GLY A 151 -27.08 2.48 1.87
CA GLY A 151 -27.68 1.77 2.98
C GLY A 151 -28.54 0.58 2.53
N PRO A 152 -29.25 -0.09 3.45
CA PRO A 152 -29.96 -1.34 3.17
C PRO A 152 -31.02 -1.25 2.07
N ARG A 153 -31.50 -0.04 1.79
CA ARG A 153 -32.52 0.20 0.75
C ARG A 153 -31.95 0.64 -0.59
N LEU A 154 -30.64 0.95 -0.69
CA LEU A 154 -30.04 1.46 -1.93
C LEU A 154 -30.30 0.54 -3.12
N TYR A 155 -30.15 -0.74 -2.92
CA TYR A 155 -30.43 -1.77 -3.93
C TYR A 155 -31.87 -1.73 -4.45
N GLN A 156 -32.86 -1.32 -3.61
CA GLN A 156 -34.27 -1.23 -3.96
C GLN A 156 -34.65 0.13 -4.53
N THR A 157 -34.13 1.20 -3.95
CA THR A 157 -34.49 2.58 -4.31
C THR A 157 -33.75 3.09 -5.53
N ASN A 158 -32.49 2.68 -5.69
CA ASN A 158 -31.60 3.12 -6.78
C ASN A 158 -30.76 1.94 -7.32
N PRO A 159 -31.42 0.90 -7.89
CA PRO A 159 -30.73 -0.31 -8.35
C PRO A 159 -29.69 -0.01 -9.43
N ASP A 160 -29.97 0.95 -10.32
CA ASP A 160 -29.06 1.34 -11.40
C ASP A 160 -27.75 1.88 -10.84
N ILE A 161 -27.80 2.68 -9.78
CA ILE A 161 -26.62 3.24 -9.14
C ILE A 161 -25.85 2.14 -8.42
N PHE A 162 -26.54 1.29 -7.66
CA PHE A 162 -25.92 0.17 -6.97
C PHE A 162 -25.12 -0.72 -7.93
N TRP A 163 -25.74 -1.15 -9.02
CA TRP A 163 -25.09 -1.99 -10.02
C TRP A 163 -24.04 -1.25 -10.84
N SER A 164 -24.25 0.03 -11.14
CA SER A 164 -23.26 0.84 -11.85
C SER A 164 -21.95 0.97 -11.08
N VAL A 165 -22.00 1.16 -9.76
CA VAL A 165 -20.81 1.17 -8.91
C VAL A 165 -20.07 -0.15 -9.01
N ILE A 166 -20.76 -1.29 -8.88
CA ILE A 166 -20.14 -2.61 -8.97
C ILE A 166 -19.54 -2.84 -10.37
N MET A 167 -20.27 -2.54 -11.42
CA MET A 167 -19.78 -2.71 -12.79
C MET A 167 -18.60 -1.79 -13.12
N SER A 168 -18.61 -0.56 -12.58
CA SER A 168 -17.48 0.37 -12.76
C SER A 168 -16.19 -0.17 -12.16
N MET A 169 -16.26 -0.95 -11.07
CA MET A 169 -15.08 -1.59 -10.48
C MET A 169 -14.49 -2.65 -11.42
N TYR A 170 -15.32 -3.49 -12.05
CA TYR A 170 -14.86 -4.48 -13.02
C TYR A 170 -14.20 -3.82 -14.24
N ILE A 171 -14.88 -2.82 -14.82
CA ILE A 171 -14.34 -2.06 -15.97
C ILE A 171 -13.07 -1.33 -15.56
N GLY A 172 -13.07 -0.69 -14.39
CA GLY A 172 -11.92 0.02 -13.84
C GLY A 172 -10.70 -0.88 -13.67
N MET A 173 -10.87 -2.12 -13.21
CA MET A 173 -9.76 -3.07 -13.11
C MET A 173 -9.12 -3.41 -14.46
N VAL A 174 -9.93 -3.60 -15.50
CA VAL A 174 -9.41 -3.84 -16.86
C VAL A 174 -8.66 -2.62 -17.38
N VAL A 175 -9.22 -1.43 -17.20
CA VAL A 175 -8.58 -0.17 -17.59
C VAL A 175 -7.26 0.04 -16.83
N LEU A 176 -7.25 -0.20 -15.52
CA LEU A 176 -6.03 -0.11 -14.70
C LEU A 176 -4.95 -1.08 -15.18
N LEU A 177 -5.30 -2.31 -15.54
CA LEU A 177 -4.34 -3.27 -16.08
C LEU A 177 -3.73 -2.77 -17.39
N ILE A 178 -4.55 -2.29 -18.32
CA ILE A 178 -4.12 -1.75 -19.60
C ILE A 178 -3.22 -0.52 -19.45
N LEU A 179 -3.51 0.34 -18.48
CA LEU A 179 -2.72 1.55 -18.24
C LEU A 179 -1.42 1.23 -17.48
N ASN A 180 -1.49 0.41 -16.43
CA ASN A 180 -0.32 0.19 -15.56
C ASN A 180 0.77 -0.64 -16.24
N LEU A 181 0.43 -1.69 -17.02
CA LEU A 181 1.44 -2.53 -17.65
C LEU A 181 2.46 -1.73 -18.51
N PRO A 182 2.05 -0.85 -19.43
CA PRO A 182 3.01 -0.03 -20.18
C PRO A 182 3.64 1.09 -19.35
N LEU A 183 2.99 1.54 -18.25
CA LEU A 183 3.52 2.59 -17.39
C LEU A 183 4.64 2.13 -16.45
N ILE A 184 4.66 0.85 -16.07
CA ILE A 184 5.67 0.28 -15.15
C ILE A 184 7.10 0.66 -15.55
N PRO A 185 7.57 0.48 -16.80
CA PRO A 185 8.93 0.85 -17.17
C PRO A 185 9.23 2.34 -17.05
N TYR A 186 8.23 3.19 -17.26
CA TYR A 186 8.40 4.64 -17.13
C TYR A 186 8.47 5.07 -15.66
N ILE A 187 7.61 4.53 -14.82
CA ILE A 187 7.60 4.78 -13.37
C ILE A 187 8.87 4.23 -12.73
N ALA A 188 9.34 3.06 -13.16
CA ALA A 188 10.58 2.47 -12.68
C ALA A 188 11.81 3.35 -12.95
N ARG A 189 11.76 4.26 -13.94
CA ARG A 189 12.83 5.25 -14.16
C ARG A 189 13.01 6.20 -12.98
N ILE A 190 11.98 6.41 -12.17
CA ILE A 190 12.08 7.22 -10.94
C ILE A 190 13.10 6.61 -9.98
N LEU A 191 13.27 5.28 -9.97
CA LEU A 191 14.26 4.59 -9.16
C LEU A 191 15.71 4.89 -9.58
N ALA A 192 15.91 5.35 -10.82
CA ALA A 192 17.22 5.77 -11.34
C ALA A 192 17.58 7.22 -10.99
N VAL A 193 16.69 7.96 -10.33
CA VAL A 193 16.97 9.33 -9.87
C VAL A 193 18.12 9.31 -8.86
N PRO A 194 19.19 10.14 -9.06
CA PRO A 194 20.29 10.21 -8.12
C PRO A 194 19.82 10.52 -6.70
N ARG A 195 20.40 9.86 -5.72
CA ARG A 195 20.04 10.02 -4.29
C ARG A 195 20.13 11.46 -3.82
N THR A 196 21.02 12.25 -4.43
CA THR A 196 21.18 13.69 -4.16
C THR A 196 19.88 14.48 -4.36
N PHE A 197 19.06 14.09 -5.34
CA PHE A 197 17.75 14.69 -5.55
C PHE A 197 16.63 13.93 -4.82
N LEU A 198 16.76 12.62 -4.72
CA LEU A 198 15.72 11.78 -4.12
C LEU A 198 15.54 12.08 -2.63
N ILE A 199 16.63 12.24 -1.88
CA ILE A 199 16.56 12.49 -0.43
C ILE A 199 15.85 13.81 -0.10
N PRO A 200 16.23 14.98 -0.67
CA PRO A 200 15.48 16.21 -0.44
C PRO A 200 14.03 16.14 -0.85
N MET A 201 13.71 15.44 -1.95
CA MET A 201 12.34 15.24 -2.40
C MET A 201 11.54 14.41 -1.39
N ILE A 202 12.09 13.31 -0.87
CA ILE A 202 11.43 12.50 0.15
C ILE A 202 11.13 13.34 1.38
N LEU A 203 12.11 14.09 1.89
CA LEU A 203 11.92 14.94 3.07
C LEU A 203 10.85 16.02 2.82
N PHE A 204 10.92 16.69 1.68
CA PHE A 204 9.96 17.73 1.30
C PHE A 204 8.54 17.17 1.21
N PHE A 205 8.34 16.09 0.47
CA PHE A 205 7.00 15.49 0.32
C PHE A 205 6.48 14.86 1.61
N SER A 206 7.36 14.31 2.47
CA SER A 206 6.95 13.80 3.77
C SER A 206 6.40 14.89 4.67
N VAL A 207 7.12 16.01 4.80
CA VAL A 207 6.69 17.15 5.61
C VAL A 207 5.42 17.79 5.05
N THR A 208 5.42 18.05 3.74
CA THR A 208 4.26 18.67 3.08
C THR A 208 3.04 17.76 3.15
N GLY A 209 3.21 16.44 2.92
CA GLY A 209 2.12 15.47 2.96
C GLY A 209 1.46 15.37 4.33
N ILE A 210 2.24 15.31 5.40
CA ILE A 210 1.70 15.28 6.78
C ILE A 210 0.99 16.59 7.12
N TYR A 211 1.59 17.73 6.74
CA TYR A 211 0.93 19.02 6.96
C TYR A 211 -0.43 19.12 6.25
N LEU A 212 -0.50 18.72 4.99
CA LEU A 212 -1.74 18.75 4.21
C LEU A 212 -2.81 17.77 4.72
N MET A 213 -2.41 16.71 5.41
CA MET A 213 -3.37 15.76 6.02
C MET A 213 -4.05 16.29 7.26
N SER A 214 -3.30 17.00 8.12
CA SER A 214 -3.79 17.41 9.45
C SER A 214 -3.95 18.90 9.62
N PHE A 215 -3.30 19.71 8.77
CA PHE A 215 -3.17 21.18 8.92
C PHE A 215 -2.65 21.58 10.32
N ASN A 216 -1.87 20.68 10.95
CA ASN A 216 -1.37 20.85 12.31
C ASN A 216 0.15 20.74 12.35
N ASN A 217 0.82 21.80 12.80
CA ASN A 217 2.28 21.82 12.94
C ASN A 217 2.79 20.79 13.98
N PHE A 218 1.99 20.42 14.97
CA PHE A 218 2.36 19.44 15.98
C PHE A 218 2.67 18.08 15.35
N ASP A 219 1.93 17.67 14.32
CA ASP A 219 2.14 16.40 13.63
C ASP A 219 3.48 16.36 12.89
N ILE A 220 3.95 17.51 12.38
CA ILE A 220 5.29 17.61 11.78
C ILE A 220 6.37 17.38 12.85
N TYR A 221 6.26 18.04 14.01
CA TYR A 221 7.24 17.85 15.10
C TYR A 221 7.23 16.43 15.61
N LEU A 222 6.05 15.83 15.75
CA LEU A 222 5.90 14.43 16.16
C LEU A 222 6.53 13.48 15.13
N MET A 223 6.28 13.71 13.84
CA MET A 223 6.89 12.92 12.76
C MET A 223 8.42 13.01 12.80
N ILE A 224 8.98 14.21 12.98
CA ILE A 224 10.43 14.41 13.09
C ILE A 224 10.99 13.67 14.30
N GLY A 225 10.33 13.78 15.46
CA GLY A 225 10.73 13.08 16.68
C GLY A 225 10.77 11.56 16.51
N ILE A 226 9.71 10.97 15.93
CA ILE A 226 9.66 9.54 15.64
C ILE A 226 10.72 9.16 14.60
N ALA A 227 10.95 9.98 13.57
CA ALA A 227 11.95 9.71 12.55
C ALA A 227 13.38 9.69 13.13
N VAL A 228 13.68 10.59 14.06
CA VAL A 228 14.99 10.60 14.76
C VAL A 228 15.17 9.34 15.58
N VAL A 229 14.17 8.95 16.37
CA VAL A 229 14.19 7.69 17.15
C VAL A 229 14.37 6.49 16.23
N ALA A 230 13.58 6.40 15.16
CA ALA A 230 13.69 5.33 14.17
C ALA A 230 15.06 5.30 13.49
N THR A 231 15.65 6.46 13.21
CA THR A 231 17.02 6.55 12.65
C THR A 231 18.04 5.99 13.62
N ILE A 232 17.95 6.35 14.90
CA ILE A 232 18.83 5.81 15.93
C ILE A 232 18.71 4.28 16.01
N LEU A 233 17.48 3.75 16.07
CA LEU A 233 17.25 2.31 16.10
C LEU A 233 17.81 1.60 14.85
N ARG A 234 17.67 2.21 13.68
CA ARG A 234 18.28 1.71 12.43
C ARG A 234 19.79 1.68 12.45
N LEU A 235 20.43 2.66 13.07
CA LEU A 235 21.89 2.68 13.20
C LEU A 235 22.40 1.53 14.06
N TYR A 236 21.57 1.02 14.96
CA TYR A 236 21.83 -0.18 15.77
C TYR A 236 21.29 -1.49 15.15
N ASP A 237 20.97 -1.47 13.83
CA ASP A 237 20.43 -2.62 13.08
C ASP A 237 19.11 -3.19 13.64
N PHE A 238 18.32 -2.38 14.33
CA PHE A 238 17.00 -2.79 14.83
C PHE A 238 16.03 -2.93 13.65
N PRO A 239 15.29 -4.05 13.53
CA PRO A 239 14.33 -4.24 12.44
C PRO A 239 13.13 -3.30 12.59
N MET A 240 12.88 -2.46 11.58
CA MET A 240 11.77 -1.49 11.58
C MET A 240 10.36 -2.11 11.45
N PRO A 241 10.14 -3.21 10.71
CA PRO A 241 8.79 -3.74 10.49
C PRO A 241 7.99 -4.17 11.72
N PRO A 242 8.54 -4.46 12.90
CA PRO A 242 7.73 -4.76 14.09
C PRO A 242 7.25 -3.54 14.86
N LEU A 243 7.67 -2.32 14.50
CA LEU A 243 7.22 -1.08 15.12
C LEU A 243 5.92 -0.60 14.49
#